data_b79a45ea42a1860e9a73c7e20964f584
#
_entry.id   b79a45ea42a1860e9a73c7e20964f584
#
_cell.length_a   1.000
_cell.length_b   1.000
_cell.length_c   1.000
_cell.angle_alpha   90.00
_cell.angle_beta   90.00
_cell.angle_gamma   90.00
#
_symmetry.space_group_name_H-M   'P 1'
#
loop_
_entity.id
_entity.type
_entity.pdbx_description
1 polymer ?
#
loop_
_entity_poly.entity_id
_entity_poly.type
_entity_poly.pdbx_seq_one_letter_code
_entity_poly.pdbx_strand_id
1 'polypeptide(L)'
;MNAQQSVETPIGFADGTVLRIEKLGMKVLVAVKAWDESTIEAEFDEVIGFRESMAFELSDLVVTDSKDEFINWCTRRAYEGGNNGGELVYQFLDIERQPCIEIVAKGVLIRTK
;
A
#
# COMPACT_ATOMS: atom_id res chain seq x y z
N MET A 1 15.62 -13.51 -1.89
CA MET A 1 15.77 -12.28 -1.10
C MET A 1 14.73 -11.28 -1.54
N ASN A 2 14.01 -10.71 -0.59
CA ASN A 2 12.93 -9.78 -0.90
C ASN A 2 13.49 -8.38 -1.12
N ALA A 3 13.27 -7.85 -2.31
CA ALA A 3 13.62 -6.47 -2.59
C ALA A 3 12.51 -5.58 -2.05
N GLN A 4 12.82 -4.82 -1.02
CA GLN A 4 11.91 -3.82 -0.47
C GLN A 4 12.46 -2.45 -0.83
N GLN A 5 11.65 -1.64 -1.47
CA GLN A 5 12.08 -0.36 -2.00
C GLN A 5 11.06 0.71 -1.64
N SER A 6 11.53 1.87 -1.18
CA SER A 6 10.65 3.00 -0.88
C SER A 6 10.01 3.52 -2.16
N VAL A 7 8.73 3.86 -2.06
CA VAL A 7 8.00 4.50 -3.16
C VAL A 7 8.33 5.99 -3.12
N GLU A 8 8.77 6.53 -4.26
CA GLU A 8 9.10 7.95 -4.33
C GLU A 8 7.85 8.82 -4.27
N THR A 9 7.92 9.85 -3.46
CA THR A 9 6.84 10.81 -3.31
C THR A 9 7.44 12.22 -3.20
N PRO A 10 6.69 13.26 -3.62
CA PRO A 10 7.15 14.64 -3.45
C PRO A 10 7.39 15.00 -1.98
N ILE A 11 6.57 14.43 -1.08
CA ILE A 11 6.70 14.58 0.36
C ILE A 11 6.67 13.16 0.93
N GLY A 12 7.63 12.82 1.78
CA GLY A 12 7.70 11.48 2.36
C GLY A 12 6.57 11.18 3.32
N PHE A 13 6.36 9.90 3.60
CA PHE A 13 5.35 9.45 4.54
C PHE A 13 5.81 9.45 5.99
N ALA A 14 7.10 9.71 6.23
CA ALA A 14 7.62 9.79 7.60
C ALA A 14 6.83 10.81 8.42
N ASP A 15 6.46 10.42 9.64
CA ASP A 15 5.64 11.21 10.55
C ASP A 15 4.24 11.52 9.98
N GLY A 16 3.80 10.76 8.99
CA GLY A 16 2.47 10.89 8.43
C GLY A 16 1.42 10.22 9.29
N THR A 17 0.19 10.72 9.19
CA THR A 17 -0.95 10.16 9.91
C THR A 17 -2.01 9.74 8.91
N VAL A 18 -2.51 8.52 9.03
CA VAL A 18 -3.57 8.02 8.14
C VAL A 18 -4.86 8.75 8.46
N LEU A 19 -5.43 9.44 7.47
CA LEU A 19 -6.68 10.17 7.61
C LEU A 19 -7.88 9.30 7.27
N ARG A 20 -7.80 8.55 6.16
CA ARG A 20 -8.88 7.68 5.73
C ARG A 20 -8.39 6.66 4.72
N ILE A 21 -9.14 5.59 4.60
CA ILE A 21 -8.94 4.57 3.57
C ILE A 21 -10.29 4.35 2.91
N GLU A 22 -10.35 4.45 1.59
CA GLU A 22 -11.58 4.26 0.82
C GLU A 22 -11.39 3.13 -0.19
N LYS A 23 -12.36 2.24 -0.26
CA LYS A 23 -12.38 1.17 -1.26
C LYS A 23 -13.48 1.46 -2.25
N LEU A 24 -13.13 1.59 -3.52
CA LEU A 24 -14.04 1.91 -4.61
C LEU A 24 -13.86 0.88 -5.72
N GLY A 25 -14.64 -0.21 -5.68
CA GLY A 25 -14.46 -1.32 -6.61
C GLY A 25 -13.10 -1.95 -6.41
N MET A 26 -12.28 -1.99 -7.47
CA MET A 26 -10.93 -2.54 -7.40
C MET A 26 -9.87 -1.46 -7.10
N LYS A 27 -10.31 -0.29 -6.66
CA LYS A 27 -9.39 0.79 -6.28
C LYS A 27 -9.39 0.97 -4.78
N VAL A 28 -8.24 1.31 -4.24
CA VAL A 28 -8.10 1.68 -2.82
C VAL A 28 -7.38 3.00 -2.76
N LEU A 29 -7.94 3.96 -2.03
CA LEU A 29 -7.32 5.25 -1.80
C LEU A 29 -6.94 5.35 -0.33
N VAL A 30 -5.68 5.71 -0.07
CA VAL A 30 -5.20 5.99 1.28
C VAL A 30 -4.81 7.44 1.35
N ALA A 31 -5.48 8.21 2.22
CA ALA A 31 -5.18 9.62 2.43
C ALA A 31 -4.37 9.77 3.71
N VAL A 32 -3.26 10.47 3.62
CA VAL A 32 -2.31 10.63 4.71
C VAL A 32 -2.03 12.12 4.91
N LYS A 33 -2.06 12.56 6.18
CA LYS A 33 -1.61 13.91 6.53
C LYS A 33 -0.10 13.85 6.73
N ALA A 34 0.64 14.57 5.89
CA ALA A 34 2.10 14.58 5.95
C ALA A 34 2.61 15.48 7.10
N TRP A 35 3.91 15.40 7.37
CA TRP A 35 4.56 16.17 8.43
C TRP A 35 4.40 17.69 8.26
N ASP A 36 4.23 18.14 7.02
CA ASP A 36 4.08 19.57 6.72
C ASP A 36 2.60 20.02 6.65
N GLU A 37 1.68 19.17 7.14
CA GLU A 37 0.24 19.40 7.16
C GLU A 37 -0.45 19.23 5.80
N SER A 38 0.28 18.97 4.72
CA SER A 38 -0.33 18.69 3.43
C SER A 38 -0.95 17.28 3.42
N THR A 39 -1.87 17.04 2.49
CA THR A 39 -2.47 15.73 2.33
C THR A 39 -1.85 15.02 1.14
N ILE A 40 -1.40 13.80 1.37
CA ILE A 40 -0.92 12.92 0.31
C ILE A 40 -2.00 11.88 0.08
N GLU A 41 -2.38 11.70 -1.19
CA GLU A 41 -3.32 10.65 -1.57
C GLU A 41 -2.60 9.60 -2.40
N ALA A 42 -2.65 8.35 -1.96
CA ALA A 42 -2.12 7.22 -2.69
C ALA A 42 -3.30 6.41 -3.23
N GLU A 43 -3.44 6.36 -4.55
CA GLU A 43 -4.51 5.62 -5.21
C GLU A 43 -3.93 4.36 -5.84
N PHE A 44 -4.41 3.21 -5.41
CA PHE A 44 -3.95 1.92 -5.88
C PHE A 44 -4.98 1.35 -6.86
N ASP A 45 -4.51 0.89 -8.02
CA ASP A 45 -5.38 0.38 -9.08
C ASP A 45 -5.29 -1.13 -9.18
N GLU A 46 -6.39 -1.74 -9.60
CA GLU A 46 -6.51 -3.19 -9.79
C GLU A 46 -6.04 -3.93 -8.54
N VAL A 47 -6.63 -3.55 -7.42
CA VAL A 47 -6.32 -4.14 -6.12
C VAL A 47 -6.97 -5.52 -6.02
N ILE A 48 -6.17 -6.53 -5.73
CA ILE A 48 -6.67 -7.89 -5.54
C ILE A 48 -6.55 -8.36 -4.09
N GLY A 49 -5.91 -7.57 -3.24
CA GLY A 49 -5.80 -7.90 -1.83
C GLY A 49 -5.54 -6.66 -1.00
N PHE A 50 -6.08 -6.66 0.20
CA PHE A 50 -5.95 -5.56 1.13
C PHE A 50 -6.06 -6.09 2.55
N ARG A 51 -5.15 -5.66 3.42
CA ARG A 51 -5.28 -5.92 4.85
C ARG A 51 -4.64 -4.78 5.64
N GLU A 52 -5.16 -4.56 6.85
CA GLU A 52 -4.65 -3.49 7.71
C GLU A 52 -4.69 -3.87 9.17
N SER A 53 -3.85 -3.23 9.94
CA SER A 53 -3.94 -3.19 11.39
C SER A 53 -4.24 -1.76 11.84
N MET A 54 -4.55 -1.56 13.10
CA MET A 54 -5.01 -0.26 13.61
C MET A 54 -3.86 0.67 13.98
N ALA A 55 -2.89 0.82 13.08
CA ALA A 55 -1.81 1.79 13.26
C ALA A 55 -2.15 3.06 12.50
N PHE A 56 -1.89 4.22 13.09
CA PHE A 56 -2.24 5.50 12.50
C PHE A 56 -1.03 6.31 12.04
N GLU A 57 0.13 6.09 12.66
CA GLU A 57 1.33 6.84 12.34
C GLU A 57 2.23 6.03 11.43
N LEU A 58 2.73 6.68 10.38
CA LEU A 58 3.49 6.03 9.32
C LEU A 58 4.96 6.48 9.33
N SER A 59 5.84 5.59 8.86
CA SER A 59 7.22 5.93 8.61
C SER A 59 7.57 5.93 7.13
N ASP A 60 6.95 5.05 6.33
CA ASP A 60 7.29 4.93 4.92
C ASP A 60 6.21 4.18 4.15
N LEU A 61 6.27 4.28 2.83
CA LEU A 61 5.54 3.40 1.92
C LEU A 61 6.57 2.68 1.07
N VAL A 62 6.55 1.37 1.11
CA VAL A 62 7.50 0.54 0.37
C VAL A 62 6.77 -0.40 -0.57
N VAL A 63 7.47 -0.86 -1.60
CA VAL A 63 6.97 -1.87 -2.51
C VAL A 63 7.90 -3.08 -2.45
N THR A 64 7.32 -4.26 -2.49
CA THR A 64 8.09 -5.51 -2.44
C THR A 64 7.44 -6.54 -3.36
N ASP A 65 8.23 -7.50 -3.81
CA ASP A 65 7.72 -8.65 -4.54
C ASP A 65 7.54 -9.89 -3.65
N SER A 66 7.79 -9.73 -2.36
CA SER A 66 7.62 -10.81 -1.39
C SER A 66 6.15 -11.18 -1.24
N LYS A 67 5.85 -12.49 -1.28
CA LYS A 67 4.47 -12.97 -1.22
C LYS A 67 4.32 -14.01 -0.13
N ASP A 68 3.51 -13.68 0.88
CA ASP A 68 3.14 -14.61 1.92
C ASP A 68 1.89 -15.41 1.52
N GLU A 69 1.39 -16.24 2.41
CA GLU A 69 0.21 -17.07 2.14
C GLU A 69 -1.03 -16.26 1.78
N PHE A 70 -1.24 -15.14 2.47
CA PHE A 70 -2.39 -14.27 2.20
C PHE A 70 -2.32 -13.72 0.78
N ILE A 71 -1.15 -13.23 0.38
CA ILE A 71 -0.96 -12.63 -0.94
C ILE A 71 -1.10 -13.68 -2.03
N ASN A 72 -0.55 -14.87 -1.81
CA ASN A 72 -0.71 -15.99 -2.75
C ASN A 72 -2.18 -16.40 -2.87
N TRP A 73 -2.91 -16.40 -1.77
CA TRP A 73 -4.33 -16.71 -1.77
C TRP A 73 -5.11 -15.66 -2.59
N CYS A 74 -4.81 -14.38 -2.41
CA CYS A 74 -5.44 -13.31 -3.19
C CYS A 74 -5.20 -13.49 -4.68
N THR A 75 -3.96 -13.84 -5.06
CA THR A 75 -3.60 -14.07 -6.46
C THR A 75 -4.38 -15.24 -7.05
N ARG A 76 -4.48 -16.34 -6.32
CA ARG A 76 -5.24 -17.50 -6.79
C ARG A 76 -6.72 -17.18 -6.98
N ARG A 77 -7.30 -16.42 -6.05
CA ARG A 77 -8.71 -16.03 -6.14
C ARG A 77 -8.97 -15.10 -7.33
N ALA A 78 -8.06 -14.19 -7.58
CA ALA A 78 -8.23 -13.20 -8.65
C ALA A 78 -8.09 -13.84 -10.04
N TYR A 79 -7.22 -14.83 -10.18
CA TYR A 79 -6.84 -15.33 -11.51
C TYR A 79 -7.15 -16.81 -11.75
N GLU A 80 -7.91 -17.45 -10.88
CA GLU A 80 -8.41 -18.82 -11.07
C GLU A 80 -7.40 -19.80 -11.69
N GLY A 81 -6.23 -19.91 -11.13
CA GLY A 81 -5.20 -20.78 -11.71
C GLY A 81 -3.81 -20.26 -11.45
N GLY A 82 -3.73 -19.17 -10.76
CA GLY A 82 -2.47 -18.73 -10.24
C GLY A 82 -1.60 -17.87 -11.15
N ASN A 83 -2.10 -17.47 -12.30
CA ASN A 83 -1.38 -16.50 -13.10
C ASN A 83 -1.52 -15.13 -12.47
N ASN A 84 -0.41 -14.55 -12.05
CA ASN A 84 -0.48 -13.18 -11.57
C ASN A 84 -0.35 -12.21 -12.75
N GLY A 85 -1.01 -11.08 -12.65
CA GLY A 85 -0.97 -10.05 -13.69
C GLY A 85 0.11 -9.01 -13.45
N GLY A 86 1.13 -9.34 -12.68
CA GLY A 86 2.21 -8.41 -12.38
C GLY A 86 1.96 -7.52 -11.17
N GLU A 87 1.07 -7.94 -10.27
CA GLU A 87 0.83 -7.18 -9.06
C GLU A 87 2.05 -7.15 -8.15
N LEU A 88 2.21 -6.04 -7.47
CA LEU A 88 3.23 -5.83 -6.45
C LEU A 88 2.56 -5.68 -5.09
N VAL A 89 3.34 -5.85 -4.04
CA VAL A 89 2.86 -5.67 -2.66
C VAL A 89 3.33 -4.32 -2.16
N TYR A 90 2.38 -3.44 -1.86
CA TYR A 90 2.66 -2.13 -1.29
C TYR A 90 2.40 -2.19 0.20
N GLN A 91 3.36 -1.72 0.99
CA GLN A 91 3.27 -1.77 2.45
C GLN A 91 3.50 -0.38 3.02
N PHE A 92 2.51 0.13 3.76
CA PHE A 92 2.73 1.28 4.62
C PHE A 92 3.32 0.75 5.91
N LEU A 93 4.45 1.29 6.30
CA LEU A 93 5.16 0.89 7.52
C LEU A 93 4.81 1.86 8.65
N ASP A 94 4.63 1.31 9.86
CA ASP A 94 4.41 2.13 11.03
C ASP A 94 5.74 2.68 11.57
N ILE A 95 5.69 3.35 12.73
CA ILE A 95 6.88 3.98 13.31
C ILE A 95 7.93 2.95 13.75
N GLU A 96 7.54 1.69 13.91
CA GLU A 96 8.46 0.59 14.22
C GLU A 96 8.91 -0.14 12.96
N ARG A 97 8.57 0.41 11.79
CA ARG A 97 8.87 -0.13 10.47
C ARG A 97 8.24 -1.50 10.22
N GLN A 98 7.09 -1.75 10.83
CA GLN A 98 6.31 -2.96 10.59
C GLN A 98 5.15 -2.64 9.64
N PRO A 99 4.80 -3.56 8.73
CA PRO A 99 3.68 -3.32 7.83
C PRO A 99 2.37 -3.18 8.60
N CYS A 100 1.67 -2.07 8.41
CA CYS A 100 0.37 -1.84 9.03
C CYS A 100 -0.76 -1.79 8.01
N ILE A 101 -0.46 -1.47 6.75
CA ILE A 101 -1.42 -1.52 5.64
C ILE A 101 -0.70 -2.20 4.49
N GLU A 102 -1.30 -3.26 3.95
CA GLU A 102 -0.73 -3.96 2.80
C GLU A 102 -1.75 -4.01 1.68
N ILE A 103 -1.31 -3.66 0.49
CA ILE A 103 -2.17 -3.59 -0.69
C ILE A 103 -1.49 -4.31 -1.84
N VAL A 104 -2.17 -5.30 -2.41
CA VAL A 104 -1.68 -6.03 -3.58
C VAL A 104 -2.34 -5.43 -4.81
N ALA A 105 -1.58 -4.73 -5.63
CA ALA A 105 -2.12 -3.96 -6.73
C ALA A 105 -1.12 -3.87 -7.89
N LYS A 106 -1.59 -3.47 -9.06
CA LYS A 106 -0.73 -3.29 -10.23
C LYS A 106 0.04 -1.98 -10.22
N GLY A 107 -0.47 -0.97 -9.54
CA GLY A 107 0.21 0.30 -9.49
C GLY A 107 -0.35 1.25 -8.46
N VAL A 108 0.35 2.35 -8.26
CA VAL A 108 -0.04 3.39 -7.34
C VAL A 108 0.19 4.75 -7.99
N LEU A 109 -0.75 5.66 -7.79
CA LEU A 109 -0.64 7.05 -8.19
C LEU A 109 -0.62 7.89 -6.92
N ILE A 110 0.43 8.69 -6.75
CA ILE A 110 0.59 9.53 -5.57
C ILE A 110 0.29 10.97 -5.96
N ARG A 111 -0.59 11.60 -5.20
CA ARG A 111 -0.94 13.02 -5.39
C ARG A 111 -0.78 13.76 -4.09
N THR A 112 -0.32 15.01 -4.18
CA THR A 112 -0.24 15.91 -3.02
C THR A 112 -1.28 17.01 -3.20
N LYS A 113 -2.02 17.29 -2.16
CA LYS A 113 -3.02 18.35 -2.15
C LYS A 113 -2.60 19.51 -1.24
#